data_42df4f6add533cbdf790cd0349666e60
#
_entry.id   42df4f6add533cbdf790cd0349666e60
#
_cell.length_a   1.000
_cell.length_b   1.000
_cell.length_c   1.000
_cell.angle_alpha   90.00
_cell.angle_beta   90.00
_cell.angle_gamma   90.00
#
_symmetry.space_group_name_H-M   'P 1'
#
loop_
_entity.id
_entity.type
_entity.pdbx_description
1 polymer ?
#
loop_
_entity_poly.entity_id
_entity_poly.type
_entity_poly.pdbx_seq_one_letter_code
_entity_poly.pdbx_strand_id
1 'polypeptide(L)'
;TATVITESYSVSQIMTTNLICFKNTEYVEDVATKMNASRVRSYPVLDENGKVVGGVSRYHTRNYKKLRIALVDHSATNQTMNHIDKADIVAIIDHHHIGDIQTDHPIEYRNHRCGCTSTIVYGLYCEKNIVPDPTMAGLMMSAILSDTLNFKSATTTLEDINVAKKLAELAGIDDIDAYAREMLGASVALKDSTPHEILNRDLKNYDIGRYKISIGQTNYSHTEEVQKLLPAFKENMEKEQKDRHLDLLLMLFTDVMGNGSYFVFYGPMSYVLSEMIETQIDEHSGYDPNIISRKQQLLPKLSAIIKEL
;
A
#
# COMPACT_ATOMS: atom_id res chain seq x y z
N THR A 1 20.08 -35.28 63.98
CA THR A 1 18.85 -34.56 64.43
C THR A 1 18.40 -33.56 63.37
N ALA A 2 19.29 -32.82 62.74
CA ALA A 2 18.94 -31.88 61.67
C ALA A 2 18.41 -32.58 60.42
N THR A 3 18.94 -33.75 60.05
CA THR A 3 18.51 -34.54 58.89
C THR A 3 17.05 -35.02 59.01
N VAL A 4 16.70 -35.50 60.24
CA VAL A 4 15.33 -35.99 60.52
C VAL A 4 14.28 -34.86 60.41
N ILE A 5 14.61 -33.63 60.81
CA ILE A 5 13.70 -32.47 60.70
C ILE A 5 13.51 -32.05 59.22
N THR A 6 14.57 -32.07 58.40
CA THR A 6 14.51 -31.71 57.00
C THR A 6 13.73 -32.72 56.17
N GLU A 7 13.85 -34.01 56.49
CA GLU A 7 13.09 -35.11 55.84
C GLU A 7 11.62 -35.21 56.27
N SER A 8 11.21 -34.46 57.28
CA SER A 8 9.82 -34.45 57.75
C SER A 8 8.87 -33.53 56.99
N TYR A 9 9.41 -32.63 56.14
CA TYR A 9 8.59 -31.71 55.36
C TYR A 9 8.27 -32.27 53.99
N SER A 10 6.98 -32.31 53.65
CA SER A 10 6.52 -32.65 52.30
C SER A 10 6.55 -31.42 51.40
N VAL A 11 6.62 -31.62 50.09
CA VAL A 11 6.56 -30.53 49.12
C VAL A 11 5.30 -29.69 49.30
N SER A 12 4.17 -30.31 49.64
CA SER A 12 2.91 -29.60 49.87
C SER A 12 2.93 -28.60 51.01
N GLN A 13 3.85 -28.77 52.00
CA GLN A 13 3.98 -27.86 53.14
C GLN A 13 4.83 -26.62 52.85
N ILE A 14 5.64 -26.66 51.77
CA ILE A 14 6.57 -25.57 51.40
C ILE A 14 6.28 -24.95 50.04
N MET A 15 5.37 -25.57 49.23
CA MET A 15 5.02 -25.07 47.91
C MET A 15 4.24 -23.77 48.00
N THR A 16 4.42 -22.91 47.01
CA THR A 16 3.52 -21.76 46.79
C THR A 16 2.23 -22.20 46.15
N THR A 17 1.09 -21.88 46.79
CA THR A 17 -0.24 -22.26 46.31
C THR A 17 -0.91 -21.17 45.46
N ASN A 18 -0.56 -19.90 45.69
CA ASN A 18 -1.03 -18.79 44.86
C ASN A 18 -0.06 -18.54 43.71
N LEU A 19 -0.24 -19.33 42.65
CA LEU A 19 0.66 -19.27 41.48
C LEU A 19 0.24 -18.19 40.50
N ILE A 20 1.22 -17.43 40.02
CA ILE A 20 1.06 -16.60 38.82
C ILE A 20 1.28 -17.53 37.63
N CYS A 21 0.26 -17.68 36.78
CA CYS A 21 0.28 -18.51 35.57
C CYS A 21 0.04 -17.65 34.35
N PHE A 22 0.52 -18.10 33.20
CA PHE A 22 0.26 -17.45 31.90
C PHE A 22 -0.46 -18.43 30.98
N LYS A 23 -1.26 -17.91 30.04
CA LYS A 23 -1.85 -18.72 28.98
C LYS A 23 -0.87 -18.89 27.83
N ASN A 24 -0.92 -20.01 27.14
CA ASN A 24 -0.11 -20.29 25.95
C ASN A 24 -0.39 -19.34 24.77
N THR A 25 -1.49 -18.59 24.83
CA THR A 25 -1.92 -17.59 23.84
C THR A 25 -1.54 -16.16 24.18
N GLU A 26 -0.96 -15.89 25.38
CA GLU A 26 -0.51 -14.55 25.76
C GLU A 26 0.77 -14.17 25.00
N TYR A 27 0.89 -12.88 24.65
CA TYR A 27 2.07 -12.35 23.96
C TYR A 27 3.30 -12.26 24.88
N VAL A 28 4.48 -12.50 24.31
CA VAL A 28 5.74 -12.53 25.07
C VAL A 28 6.02 -11.21 25.78
N GLU A 29 5.68 -10.07 25.18
CA GLU A 29 5.88 -8.74 25.75
C GLU A 29 5.02 -8.50 26.99
N ASP A 30 3.76 -8.91 26.95
CA ASP A 30 2.84 -8.80 28.09
C ASP A 30 3.29 -9.69 29.24
N VAL A 31 3.71 -10.91 28.91
CA VAL A 31 4.27 -11.87 29.87
C VAL A 31 5.55 -11.31 30.49
N ALA A 32 6.46 -10.75 29.68
CA ALA A 32 7.71 -10.13 30.16
C ALA A 32 7.44 -8.96 31.11
N THR A 33 6.46 -8.11 30.79
CA THR A 33 6.04 -6.98 31.63
C THR A 33 5.52 -7.45 33.00
N LYS A 34 4.63 -8.45 33.00
CA LYS A 34 4.11 -9.07 34.25
C LYS A 34 5.20 -9.75 35.07
N MET A 35 6.16 -10.42 34.40
CA MET A 35 7.30 -11.03 35.06
C MET A 35 8.24 -10.01 35.72
N ASN A 36 8.45 -8.85 35.11
CA ASN A 36 9.31 -7.80 35.65
C ASN A 36 8.73 -7.18 36.94
N ALA A 37 7.41 -7.17 37.08
CA ALA A 37 6.71 -6.72 38.30
C ALA A 37 6.74 -7.75 39.43
N SER A 38 7.25 -8.96 39.22
CA SER A 38 7.27 -10.05 40.19
C SER A 38 8.71 -10.48 40.55
N ARG A 39 8.86 -11.10 41.72
CA ARG A 39 10.16 -11.73 42.15
C ARG A 39 10.26 -13.20 41.72
N VAL A 40 9.21 -13.79 41.20
CA VAL A 40 9.17 -15.19 40.74
C VAL A 40 10.06 -15.34 39.48
N ARG A 41 10.76 -16.45 39.35
CA ARG A 41 11.70 -16.68 38.23
C ARG A 41 11.12 -17.56 37.13
N SER A 42 10.20 -18.45 37.47
CA SER A 42 9.58 -19.41 36.55
C SER A 42 8.07 -19.50 36.79
N TYR A 43 7.30 -19.60 35.76
CA TYR A 43 5.84 -19.53 35.77
C TYR A 43 5.26 -20.69 34.98
N PRO A 44 4.22 -21.37 35.48
CA PRO A 44 3.46 -22.33 34.69
C PRO A 44 2.76 -21.66 33.51
N VAL A 45 2.69 -22.38 32.38
CA VAL A 45 1.89 -22.01 31.21
C VAL A 45 0.73 -22.97 31.07
N LEU A 46 -0.45 -22.41 30.94
CA LEU A 46 -1.72 -23.17 30.91
C LEU A 46 -2.34 -23.11 29.49
N ASP A 47 -3.00 -24.19 29.11
CA ASP A 47 -3.89 -24.19 27.95
C ASP A 47 -5.28 -23.59 28.29
N GLU A 48 -6.19 -23.62 27.32
CA GLU A 48 -7.54 -23.09 27.47
C GLU A 48 -8.39 -23.84 28.55
N ASN A 49 -8.01 -25.07 28.86
CA ASN A 49 -8.66 -25.91 29.88
C ASN A 49 -8.02 -25.74 31.28
N GLY A 50 -7.05 -24.86 31.42
CA GLY A 50 -6.32 -24.68 32.69
C GLY A 50 -5.30 -25.75 33.00
N LYS A 51 -4.99 -26.66 32.06
CA LYS A 51 -3.96 -27.67 32.22
C LYS A 51 -2.56 -27.09 31.96
N VAL A 52 -1.59 -27.45 32.78
CA VAL A 52 -0.20 -27.05 32.59
C VAL A 52 0.39 -27.72 31.34
N VAL A 53 0.81 -26.91 30.38
CA VAL A 53 1.41 -27.35 29.11
C VAL A 53 2.88 -26.99 28.99
N GLY A 54 3.40 -26.19 29.92
CA GLY A 54 4.82 -25.82 29.94
C GLY A 54 5.18 -24.88 31.06
N GLY A 55 6.38 -24.35 31.00
CA GLY A 55 6.89 -23.33 31.93
C GLY A 55 7.64 -22.25 31.16
N VAL A 56 7.50 -21.00 31.58
CA VAL A 56 8.21 -19.85 31.02
C VAL A 56 9.00 -19.13 32.10
N SER A 57 10.16 -18.63 31.75
CA SER A 57 11.03 -17.86 32.63
C SER A 57 11.50 -16.57 31.97
N ARG A 58 12.09 -15.65 32.71
CA ARG A 58 12.69 -14.43 32.15
C ARG A 58 13.75 -14.70 31.10
N TYR A 59 14.44 -15.84 31.18
CA TYR A 59 15.39 -16.25 30.17
C TYR A 59 14.69 -16.46 28.83
N HIS A 60 13.53 -17.14 28.80
CA HIS A 60 12.76 -17.41 27.59
C HIS A 60 12.22 -16.11 26.96
N THR A 61 11.78 -15.13 27.76
CA THR A 61 11.27 -13.84 27.22
C THR A 61 12.35 -12.94 26.62
N ARG A 62 13.64 -13.20 26.91
CA ARG A 62 14.77 -12.45 26.37
C ARG A 62 15.51 -13.17 25.24
N ASN A 63 15.37 -14.50 25.17
CA ASN A 63 16.12 -15.37 24.27
C ASN A 63 15.20 -16.22 23.39
N TYR A 64 14.05 -15.67 22.96
CA TYR A 64 13.22 -16.33 21.98
C TYR A 64 13.71 -16.06 20.56
N LYS A 65 13.40 -16.98 19.65
CA LYS A 65 13.74 -16.83 18.24
C LYS A 65 12.78 -15.82 17.60
N LYS A 66 13.31 -14.67 17.21
CA LYS A 66 12.53 -13.65 16.48
C LYS A 66 12.00 -14.22 15.16
N LEU A 67 10.85 -13.70 14.71
CA LEU A 67 10.30 -14.03 13.40
C LEU A 67 11.22 -13.44 12.33
N ARG A 68 11.66 -14.27 11.38
CA ARG A 68 12.49 -13.81 10.24
C ARG A 68 11.59 -13.26 9.15
N ILE A 69 11.87 -12.06 8.70
CA ILE A 69 11.06 -11.31 7.73
C ILE A 69 11.95 -10.78 6.60
N ALA A 70 11.49 -10.94 5.38
CA ALA A 70 12.00 -10.21 4.22
C ALA A 70 10.99 -9.10 3.89
N LEU A 71 11.46 -7.86 3.76
CA LEU A 71 10.67 -6.74 3.30
C LEU A 71 10.78 -6.66 1.78
N VAL A 72 9.64 -6.50 1.11
CA VAL A 72 9.57 -6.39 -0.34
C VAL A 72 8.73 -5.17 -0.68
N ASP A 73 9.24 -4.32 -1.57
CA ASP A 73 8.56 -3.11 -2.07
C ASP A 73 8.42 -1.98 -1.04
N HIS A 74 9.15 -2.03 0.05
CA HIS A 74 9.26 -0.94 1.02
C HIS A 74 10.47 -1.13 1.96
N SER A 75 10.96 -0.02 2.52
CA SER A 75 12.06 0.01 3.49
C SER A 75 11.85 1.03 4.62
N ALA A 76 10.61 1.50 4.83
CA ALA A 76 10.27 2.49 5.83
C ALA A 76 9.33 1.94 6.91
N THR A 77 9.55 2.30 8.19
CA THR A 77 8.77 1.82 9.33
C THR A 77 7.30 2.17 9.25
N ASN A 78 6.94 3.32 8.67
CA ASN A 78 5.57 3.77 8.49
C ASN A 78 4.81 3.03 7.36
N GLN A 79 5.49 2.21 6.59
CA GLN A 79 4.92 1.40 5.49
C GLN A 79 4.85 -0.09 5.83
N THR A 80 5.37 -0.49 6.98
CA THR A 80 5.42 -1.89 7.39
C THR A 80 4.44 -2.19 8.53
N MET A 81 4.40 -3.46 8.95
CA MET A 81 3.54 -3.91 10.04
C MET A 81 3.99 -3.32 11.39
N ASN A 82 3.04 -3.19 12.31
CA ASN A 82 3.36 -2.79 13.68
C ASN A 82 4.36 -3.75 14.31
N HIS A 83 5.25 -3.22 15.15
CA HIS A 83 6.26 -3.99 15.88
C HIS A 83 7.32 -4.67 15.00
N ILE A 84 7.63 -4.11 13.84
CA ILE A 84 8.71 -4.62 12.97
C ILE A 84 10.06 -4.64 13.68
N ASP A 85 10.28 -3.76 14.66
CA ASP A 85 11.45 -3.73 15.54
C ASP A 85 11.65 -5.01 16.38
N LYS A 86 10.59 -5.84 16.51
CA LYS A 86 10.63 -7.16 17.18
C LYS A 86 11.03 -8.30 16.25
N ALA A 87 11.05 -8.07 14.96
CA ALA A 87 11.42 -9.07 13.96
C ALA A 87 12.94 -9.15 13.75
N ASP A 88 13.35 -10.22 13.09
CA ASP A 88 14.68 -10.41 12.53
C ASP A 88 14.59 -10.16 11.02
N ILE A 89 14.91 -8.95 10.58
CA ILE A 89 14.86 -8.60 9.16
C ILE A 89 16.09 -9.23 8.49
N VAL A 90 15.83 -10.12 7.52
CA VAL A 90 16.88 -10.89 6.84
C VAL A 90 17.15 -10.43 5.41
N ALA A 91 16.18 -9.71 4.82
CA ALA A 91 16.33 -9.14 3.48
C ALA A 91 15.45 -7.89 3.31
N ILE A 92 15.89 -6.97 2.46
CA ILE A 92 15.09 -5.86 1.92
C ILE A 92 15.31 -5.83 0.41
N ILE A 93 14.22 -5.93 -0.36
CA ILE A 93 14.21 -5.87 -1.82
C ILE A 93 13.24 -4.76 -2.20
N ASP A 94 13.74 -3.65 -2.74
CA ASP A 94 12.96 -2.43 -2.91
C ASP A 94 13.48 -1.57 -4.08
N HIS A 95 12.63 -0.74 -4.66
CA HIS A 95 12.99 0.24 -5.69
C HIS A 95 12.72 1.70 -5.27
N HIS A 96 12.18 1.89 -4.07
CA HIS A 96 11.90 3.21 -3.50
C HIS A 96 13.16 3.87 -2.91
N HIS A 97 12.99 5.09 -2.41
CA HIS A 97 14.04 5.73 -1.61
C HIS A 97 14.30 4.95 -0.32
N ILE A 98 15.54 5.01 0.14
CA ILE A 98 15.94 4.33 1.39
C ILE A 98 15.16 4.93 2.55
N GLY A 99 14.46 4.05 3.29
CA GLY A 99 13.69 4.40 4.47
C GLY A 99 14.53 4.41 5.76
N ASP A 100 13.86 4.26 6.89
CA ASP A 100 14.41 4.36 8.24
C ASP A 100 14.57 3.00 8.97
N ILE A 101 14.37 1.89 8.28
CA ILE A 101 14.53 0.54 8.82
C ILE A 101 15.98 0.33 9.23
N GLN A 102 16.16 -0.15 10.47
CA GLN A 102 17.46 -0.51 11.05
C GLN A 102 17.53 -2.02 11.28
N THR A 103 18.71 -2.60 11.10
CA THR A 103 18.97 -4.03 11.31
C THR A 103 20.15 -4.23 12.25
N ASP A 104 20.09 -5.28 13.08
CA ASP A 104 21.14 -5.59 14.08
C ASP A 104 22.35 -6.29 13.44
N HIS A 105 22.24 -6.74 12.20
CA HIS A 105 23.29 -7.51 11.50
C HIS A 105 23.19 -7.27 9.98
N PRO A 106 24.24 -7.61 9.20
CA PRO A 106 24.19 -7.54 7.74
C PRO A 106 23.09 -8.41 7.15
N ILE A 107 22.37 -7.86 6.18
CA ILE A 107 21.25 -8.51 5.51
C ILE A 107 21.45 -8.52 4.00
N GLU A 108 20.65 -9.28 3.27
CA GLU A 108 20.48 -9.12 1.82
C GLU A 108 19.74 -7.82 1.55
N TYR A 109 20.42 -6.82 0.98
CA TYR A 109 19.82 -5.54 0.63
C TYR A 109 19.95 -5.30 -0.87
N ARG A 110 18.80 -5.27 -1.56
CA ARG A 110 18.71 -5.05 -3.01
C ARG A 110 17.84 -3.83 -3.28
N ASN A 111 18.47 -2.76 -3.70
CA ASN A 111 17.79 -1.54 -4.11
C ASN A 111 18.53 -0.93 -5.30
N HIS A 112 17.83 -0.68 -6.38
CA HIS A 112 18.32 0.12 -7.49
C HIS A 112 17.17 0.83 -8.23
N ARG A 113 17.51 1.79 -9.04
CA ARG A 113 16.53 2.62 -9.74
C ARG A 113 15.88 1.83 -10.87
N CYS A 114 14.64 1.41 -10.67
CA CYS A 114 13.78 0.80 -11.68
C CYS A 114 12.32 1.19 -11.42
N GLY A 115 11.41 0.83 -12.30
CA GLY A 115 9.99 1.18 -12.20
C GLY A 115 9.20 0.30 -11.25
N CYS A 116 9.70 -0.91 -10.93
CA CYS A 116 8.99 -1.88 -10.08
C CYS A 116 9.95 -2.81 -9.36
N THR A 117 9.67 -3.14 -8.11
CA THR A 117 10.43 -4.14 -7.34
C THR A 117 10.46 -5.52 -7.99
N SER A 118 9.42 -5.91 -8.75
CA SER A 118 9.40 -7.18 -9.47
C SER A 118 10.49 -7.30 -10.54
N THR A 119 10.99 -6.20 -11.07
CA THR A 119 12.17 -6.16 -11.95
C THR A 119 13.40 -6.67 -11.21
N ILE A 120 13.62 -6.21 -9.96
CA ILE A 120 14.72 -6.68 -9.10
C ILE A 120 14.54 -8.15 -8.74
N VAL A 121 13.32 -8.56 -8.38
CA VAL A 121 13.00 -9.96 -8.04
C VAL A 121 13.30 -10.89 -9.21
N TYR A 122 12.94 -10.51 -10.45
CA TYR A 122 13.28 -11.30 -11.63
C TYR A 122 14.81 -11.39 -11.83
N GLY A 123 15.54 -10.31 -11.55
CA GLY A 123 17.00 -10.34 -11.53
C GLY A 123 17.56 -11.39 -10.56
N LEU A 124 16.98 -11.52 -9.37
CA LEU A 124 17.34 -12.55 -8.40
C LEU A 124 17.04 -13.97 -8.89
N TYR A 125 15.95 -14.19 -9.64
CA TYR A 125 15.69 -15.48 -10.32
C TYR A 125 16.82 -15.82 -11.30
N CYS A 126 17.23 -14.82 -12.10
CA CYS A 126 18.34 -14.99 -13.06
C CYS A 126 19.68 -15.28 -12.37
N GLU A 127 20.03 -14.56 -11.29
CA GLU A 127 21.26 -14.77 -10.51
C GLU A 127 21.33 -16.20 -9.93
N LYS A 128 20.18 -16.77 -9.56
CA LYS A 128 20.07 -18.12 -9.00
C LYS A 128 19.91 -19.21 -10.07
N ASN A 129 19.85 -18.84 -11.36
CA ASN A 129 19.54 -19.74 -12.48
C ASN A 129 18.20 -20.49 -12.28
N ILE A 130 17.20 -19.81 -11.72
CA ILE A 130 15.84 -20.32 -11.53
C ILE A 130 14.94 -19.66 -12.57
N VAL A 131 14.14 -20.48 -13.25
CA VAL A 131 13.10 -19.97 -14.17
C VAL A 131 11.78 -19.94 -13.40
N PRO A 132 11.10 -18.76 -13.31
CA PRO A 132 9.79 -18.71 -12.68
C PRO A 132 8.77 -19.52 -13.48
N ASP A 133 7.82 -20.13 -12.80
CA ASP A 133 6.70 -20.77 -13.47
C ASP A 133 5.79 -19.72 -14.16
N PRO A 134 4.91 -20.14 -15.11
CA PRO A 134 4.08 -19.21 -15.87
C PRO A 134 3.20 -18.30 -15.00
N THR A 135 2.67 -18.81 -13.87
CA THR A 135 1.84 -18.03 -12.95
C THR A 135 2.66 -16.94 -12.27
N MET A 136 3.83 -17.28 -11.74
CA MET A 136 4.73 -16.32 -11.10
C MET A 136 5.25 -15.29 -12.10
N ALA A 137 5.57 -15.72 -13.33
CA ALA A 137 5.96 -14.82 -14.41
C ALA A 137 4.85 -13.80 -14.73
N GLY A 138 3.60 -14.27 -14.86
CA GLY A 138 2.44 -13.43 -15.08
C GLY A 138 2.21 -12.43 -13.94
N LEU A 139 2.34 -12.85 -12.68
CA LEU A 139 2.22 -11.96 -11.51
C LEU A 139 3.31 -10.89 -11.48
N MET A 140 4.57 -11.25 -11.71
CA MET A 140 5.66 -10.27 -11.75
C MET A 140 5.51 -9.29 -12.92
N MET A 141 5.09 -9.77 -14.10
CA MET A 141 4.78 -8.90 -15.23
C MET A 141 3.64 -7.92 -14.88
N SER A 142 2.57 -8.43 -14.27
CA SER A 142 1.43 -7.60 -13.85
C SER A 142 1.84 -6.47 -12.89
N ALA A 143 2.72 -6.77 -11.93
CA ALA A 143 3.26 -5.77 -11.03
C ALA A 143 4.06 -4.68 -11.78
N ILE A 144 4.93 -5.09 -12.73
CA ILE A 144 5.69 -4.13 -13.55
C ILE A 144 4.75 -3.25 -14.37
N LEU A 145 3.74 -3.82 -15.01
CA LEU A 145 2.77 -3.07 -15.82
C LEU A 145 1.94 -2.11 -14.96
N SER A 146 1.59 -2.50 -13.73
CA SER A 146 0.88 -1.65 -12.78
C SER A 146 1.71 -0.44 -12.36
N ASP A 147 2.92 -0.65 -11.86
CA ASP A 147 3.78 0.41 -11.33
C ASP A 147 4.30 1.36 -12.40
N THR A 148 4.48 0.84 -13.61
CA THR A 148 4.97 1.61 -14.75
C THR A 148 3.85 2.20 -15.61
N LEU A 149 2.58 1.97 -15.27
CA LEU A 149 1.41 2.33 -16.07
C LEU A 149 1.60 1.89 -17.54
N ASN A 150 1.86 0.62 -17.73
CA ASN A 150 2.21 0.05 -19.04
C ASN A 150 3.35 0.84 -19.71
N PHE A 151 4.45 1.03 -18.99
CA PHE A 151 5.69 1.70 -19.43
C PHE A 151 5.59 3.21 -19.67
N LYS A 152 4.51 3.88 -19.27
CA LYS A 152 4.30 5.33 -19.44
C LYS A 152 4.70 6.18 -18.24
N SER A 153 4.95 5.55 -17.08
CA SER A 153 5.44 6.25 -15.90
C SER A 153 6.84 6.83 -16.14
N ALA A 154 7.08 8.02 -15.58
CA ALA A 154 8.41 8.64 -15.60
C ALA A 154 9.49 7.84 -14.86
N THR A 155 9.08 6.86 -14.03
CA THR A 155 9.98 5.95 -13.31
C THR A 155 10.39 4.74 -14.13
N THR A 156 9.74 4.50 -15.28
CA THR A 156 10.01 3.35 -16.14
C THR A 156 11.44 3.37 -16.68
N THR A 157 12.10 2.21 -16.64
CA THR A 157 13.43 2.00 -17.19
C THR A 157 13.41 1.01 -18.35
N LEU A 158 14.47 0.98 -19.14
CA LEU A 158 14.63 -0.07 -20.18
C LEU A 158 14.70 -1.46 -19.58
N GLU A 159 15.19 -1.60 -18.36
CA GLU A 159 15.22 -2.88 -17.64
C GLU A 159 13.81 -3.39 -17.39
N ASP A 160 12.89 -2.55 -16.90
CA ASP A 160 11.49 -2.93 -16.68
C ASP A 160 10.82 -3.44 -17.96
N ILE A 161 11.04 -2.74 -19.07
CA ILE A 161 10.48 -3.13 -20.38
C ILE A 161 11.02 -4.49 -20.82
N ASN A 162 12.33 -4.71 -20.71
CA ASN A 162 12.96 -5.95 -21.12
C ASN A 162 12.55 -7.14 -20.25
N VAL A 163 12.47 -6.92 -18.92
CA VAL A 163 12.02 -7.91 -17.95
C VAL A 163 10.55 -8.27 -18.19
N ALA A 164 9.68 -7.28 -18.37
CA ALA A 164 8.27 -7.54 -18.63
C ALA A 164 8.04 -8.36 -19.90
N LYS A 165 8.80 -8.10 -20.99
CA LYS A 165 8.74 -8.89 -22.23
C LYS A 165 9.17 -10.35 -21.99
N LYS A 166 10.25 -10.57 -21.22
CA LYS A 166 10.69 -11.93 -20.87
C LYS A 166 9.67 -12.67 -20.01
N LEU A 167 9.05 -11.97 -19.07
CA LEU A 167 8.01 -12.52 -18.22
C LEU A 167 6.74 -12.85 -19.01
N ALA A 168 6.37 -12.02 -20.01
CA ALA A 168 5.26 -12.29 -20.93
C ALA A 168 5.47 -13.59 -21.72
N GLU A 169 6.69 -13.78 -22.30
CA GLU A 169 7.06 -15.02 -22.97
C GLU A 169 6.88 -16.25 -22.06
N LEU A 170 7.34 -16.14 -20.80
CA LEU A 170 7.24 -17.24 -19.82
C LEU A 170 5.79 -17.48 -19.36
N ALA A 171 4.97 -16.45 -19.30
CA ALA A 171 3.56 -16.52 -18.91
C ALA A 171 2.63 -16.95 -20.07
N GLY A 172 3.14 -16.99 -21.31
CA GLY A 172 2.33 -17.27 -22.49
C GLY A 172 1.38 -16.14 -22.86
N ILE A 173 1.79 -14.88 -22.64
CA ILE A 173 1.00 -13.67 -22.95
C ILE A 173 1.58 -13.03 -24.21
N ASP A 174 0.83 -13.08 -25.30
CA ASP A 174 1.26 -12.57 -26.61
C ASP A 174 1.09 -11.06 -26.77
N ASP A 175 0.05 -10.48 -26.16
CA ASP A 175 -0.28 -9.04 -26.26
C ASP A 175 -0.26 -8.39 -24.86
N ILE A 176 0.88 -7.78 -24.53
CA ILE A 176 1.10 -7.11 -23.27
C ILE A 176 0.16 -5.89 -23.11
N ASP A 177 -0.10 -5.15 -24.20
CA ASP A 177 -0.95 -3.96 -24.15
C ASP A 177 -2.41 -4.31 -23.90
N ALA A 178 -2.93 -5.35 -24.56
CA ALA A 178 -4.28 -5.84 -24.31
C ALA A 178 -4.41 -6.36 -22.86
N TYR A 179 -3.44 -7.13 -22.40
CA TYR A 179 -3.41 -7.62 -21.01
C TYR A 179 -3.36 -6.47 -19.99
N ALA A 180 -2.48 -5.49 -20.20
CA ALA A 180 -2.36 -4.34 -19.32
C ALA A 180 -3.67 -3.54 -19.23
N ARG A 181 -4.34 -3.34 -20.36
CA ARG A 181 -5.65 -2.64 -20.43
C ARG A 181 -6.71 -3.39 -19.63
N GLU A 182 -6.81 -4.70 -19.78
CA GLU A 182 -7.77 -5.52 -19.05
C GLU A 182 -7.47 -5.50 -17.55
N MET A 183 -6.22 -5.74 -17.16
CA MET A 183 -5.78 -5.78 -15.77
C MET A 183 -5.99 -4.43 -15.06
N LEU A 184 -5.51 -3.34 -15.64
CA LEU A 184 -5.64 -2.00 -15.07
C LEU A 184 -7.11 -1.55 -15.06
N GLY A 185 -7.88 -1.93 -16.09
CA GLY A 185 -9.32 -1.66 -16.19
C GLY A 185 -10.14 -2.41 -15.15
N ALA A 186 -9.78 -3.64 -14.81
CA ALA A 186 -10.50 -4.45 -13.83
C ALA A 186 -10.51 -3.83 -12.42
N SER A 187 -9.48 -3.05 -12.07
CA SER A 187 -9.39 -2.34 -10.80
C SER A 187 -10.33 -1.12 -10.72
N VAL A 188 -10.94 -0.73 -11.85
CA VAL A 188 -11.69 0.53 -12.01
C VAL A 188 -13.11 0.24 -12.52
N ALA A 189 -13.91 -0.46 -11.72
CA ALA A 189 -15.32 -0.68 -12.05
C ALA A 189 -16.11 0.63 -11.91
N LEU A 190 -16.34 1.34 -13.03
CA LEU A 190 -17.27 2.48 -13.11
C LEU A 190 -18.73 2.00 -13.26
N LYS A 191 -18.94 0.79 -13.80
CA LYS A 191 -20.26 0.27 -14.22
C LYS A 191 -21.27 0.12 -13.08
N ASP A 192 -20.83 -0.21 -11.88
CA ASP A 192 -21.71 -0.51 -10.75
C ASP A 192 -21.72 0.61 -9.69
N SER A 193 -21.14 1.77 -10.01
CA SER A 193 -21.02 2.90 -9.08
C SER A 193 -21.89 4.07 -9.52
N THR A 194 -22.56 4.70 -8.57
CA THR A 194 -23.31 5.94 -8.82
C THR A 194 -22.36 7.12 -9.07
N PRO A 195 -22.78 8.18 -9.76
CA PRO A 195 -21.98 9.40 -9.92
C PRO A 195 -21.47 9.98 -8.60
N HIS A 196 -22.28 9.93 -7.55
CA HIS A 196 -21.92 10.39 -6.21
C HIS A 196 -20.76 9.53 -5.59
N GLU A 197 -20.85 8.22 -5.71
CA GLU A 197 -19.80 7.31 -5.21
C GLU A 197 -18.49 7.49 -5.97
N ILE A 198 -18.55 7.63 -7.31
CA ILE A 198 -17.37 7.87 -8.14
C ILE A 198 -16.68 9.18 -7.75
N LEU A 199 -17.44 10.26 -7.60
CA LEU A 199 -16.89 11.57 -7.19
C LEU A 199 -16.20 11.49 -5.84
N ASN A 200 -16.80 10.82 -4.86
CA ASN A 200 -16.33 10.80 -3.48
C ASN A 200 -15.26 9.72 -3.20
N ARG A 201 -14.99 8.82 -4.14
CA ARG A 201 -14.01 7.72 -3.98
C ARG A 201 -12.60 8.23 -3.66
N ASP A 202 -12.14 9.26 -4.38
CA ASP A 202 -10.84 9.93 -4.12
C ASP A 202 -10.97 11.45 -4.31
N LEU A 203 -11.94 12.05 -3.64
CA LEU A 203 -12.11 13.51 -3.61
C LEU A 203 -11.19 14.12 -2.54
N LYS A 204 -10.42 15.14 -2.93
CA LYS A 204 -9.54 15.89 -2.03
C LYS A 204 -9.86 17.36 -2.06
N ASN A 205 -9.86 17.97 -0.87
CA ASN A 205 -10.15 19.39 -0.69
C ASN A 205 -8.82 20.17 -0.60
N TYR A 206 -8.81 21.34 -1.21
CA TYR A 206 -7.68 22.27 -1.24
C TYR A 206 -8.18 23.69 -0.99
N ASP A 207 -7.50 24.40 -0.08
CA ASP A 207 -7.65 25.83 0.07
C ASP A 207 -6.48 26.53 -0.64
N ILE A 208 -6.76 27.20 -1.77
CA ILE A 208 -5.76 27.92 -2.56
C ILE A 208 -6.08 29.42 -2.51
N GLY A 209 -5.29 30.17 -1.75
CA GLY A 209 -5.62 31.55 -1.43
C GLY A 209 -6.92 31.63 -0.63
N ARG A 210 -7.92 32.34 -1.18
CA ARG A 210 -9.27 32.46 -0.57
C ARG A 210 -10.29 31.44 -1.13
N TYR A 211 -9.88 30.62 -2.07
CA TYR A 211 -10.79 29.74 -2.85
C TYR A 211 -10.81 28.31 -2.32
N LYS A 212 -12.03 27.77 -2.21
CA LYS A 212 -12.29 26.38 -1.80
C LYS A 212 -12.44 25.51 -3.03
N ILE A 213 -11.51 24.59 -3.20
CA ILE A 213 -11.40 23.74 -4.39
C ILE A 213 -11.45 22.29 -3.98
N SER A 214 -12.27 21.49 -4.67
CA SER A 214 -12.28 20.04 -4.50
C SER A 214 -11.95 19.36 -5.82
N ILE A 215 -11.00 18.41 -5.78
CA ILE A 215 -10.52 17.70 -6.97
C ILE A 215 -10.61 16.20 -6.72
N GLY A 216 -11.47 15.52 -7.50
CA GLY A 216 -11.55 14.07 -7.57
C GLY A 216 -10.70 13.51 -8.71
N GLN A 217 -10.25 12.26 -8.57
CA GLN A 217 -9.63 11.52 -9.65
C GLN A 217 -10.09 10.07 -9.61
N THR A 218 -10.43 9.54 -10.77
CA THR A 218 -10.65 8.11 -10.99
C THR A 218 -10.05 7.70 -12.33
N ASN A 219 -9.81 6.43 -12.52
CA ASN A 219 -9.32 5.92 -13.79
C ASN A 219 -10.46 5.30 -14.61
N TYR A 220 -10.26 5.17 -15.91
CA TYR A 220 -11.14 4.41 -16.81
C TYR A 220 -10.31 3.59 -17.80
N SER A 221 -10.88 2.50 -18.31
CA SER A 221 -10.23 1.64 -19.30
C SER A 221 -10.75 1.84 -20.72
N HIS A 222 -12.01 2.23 -20.86
CA HIS A 222 -12.66 2.42 -22.17
C HIS A 222 -13.39 3.76 -22.22
N THR A 223 -13.11 4.55 -23.23
CA THR A 223 -13.69 5.90 -23.43
C THR A 223 -15.22 5.88 -23.44
N GLU A 224 -15.82 4.82 -24.00
CA GLU A 224 -17.27 4.66 -24.06
C GLU A 224 -17.93 4.57 -22.67
N GLU A 225 -17.21 4.07 -21.66
CA GLU A 225 -17.71 4.04 -20.29
C GLU A 225 -17.84 5.44 -19.70
N VAL A 226 -16.82 6.26 -19.92
CA VAL A 226 -16.85 7.68 -19.49
C VAL A 226 -17.94 8.43 -20.24
N GLN A 227 -18.03 8.29 -21.56
CA GLN A 227 -19.02 8.99 -22.38
C GLN A 227 -20.46 8.68 -21.96
N LYS A 228 -20.76 7.42 -21.60
CA LYS A 228 -22.10 7.02 -21.11
C LYS A 228 -22.38 7.58 -19.70
N LEU A 229 -21.36 7.72 -18.87
CA LEU A 229 -21.49 8.23 -17.51
C LEU A 229 -21.64 9.76 -17.48
N LEU A 230 -20.99 10.48 -18.38
CA LEU A 230 -20.85 11.94 -18.35
C LEU A 230 -22.18 12.71 -18.14
N PRO A 231 -23.32 12.39 -18.79
CA PRO A 231 -24.56 13.16 -18.60
C PRO A 231 -25.05 13.15 -17.14
N ALA A 232 -25.18 11.95 -16.56
CA ALA A 232 -25.61 11.80 -15.17
C ALA A 232 -24.55 12.31 -14.16
N PHE A 233 -23.26 12.19 -14.53
CA PHE A 233 -22.16 12.68 -13.70
C PHE A 233 -22.13 14.21 -13.63
N LYS A 234 -22.37 14.90 -14.74
CA LYS A 234 -22.45 16.37 -14.80
C LYS A 234 -23.58 16.92 -13.94
N GLU A 235 -24.76 16.31 -14.00
CA GLU A 235 -25.90 16.69 -13.16
C GLU A 235 -25.56 16.56 -11.66
N ASN A 236 -24.93 15.45 -11.28
CA ASN A 236 -24.46 15.25 -9.90
C ASN A 236 -23.41 16.27 -9.50
N MET A 237 -22.42 16.57 -10.36
CA MET A 237 -21.34 17.53 -10.10
C MET A 237 -21.89 18.95 -9.87
N GLU A 238 -22.84 19.40 -10.66
CA GLU A 238 -23.46 20.71 -10.51
C GLU A 238 -24.16 20.83 -9.15
N LYS A 239 -24.90 19.80 -8.73
CA LYS A 239 -25.54 19.74 -7.43
C LYS A 239 -24.53 19.75 -6.28
N GLU A 240 -23.56 18.86 -6.32
CA GLU A 240 -22.53 18.72 -5.28
C GLU A 240 -21.70 20.00 -5.10
N GLN A 241 -21.38 20.71 -6.18
CA GLN A 241 -20.67 21.97 -6.14
C GLN A 241 -21.49 23.04 -5.38
N LYS A 242 -22.82 23.16 -5.67
CA LYS A 242 -23.71 24.09 -5.00
C LYS A 242 -23.91 23.77 -3.53
N ASP A 243 -24.17 22.49 -3.22
CA ASP A 243 -24.43 22.00 -1.86
C ASP A 243 -23.20 22.20 -0.95
N ARG A 244 -22.00 22.05 -1.48
CA ARG A 244 -20.74 22.22 -0.74
C ARG A 244 -20.19 23.64 -0.78
N HIS A 245 -20.82 24.55 -1.50
CA HIS A 245 -20.37 25.95 -1.66
C HIS A 245 -18.89 26.06 -2.10
N LEU A 246 -18.52 25.28 -3.13
CA LEU A 246 -17.17 25.26 -3.67
C LEU A 246 -16.96 26.32 -4.74
N ASP A 247 -15.81 26.98 -4.75
CA ASP A 247 -15.42 27.87 -5.85
C ASP A 247 -15.09 27.10 -7.13
N LEU A 248 -14.56 25.87 -6.96
CA LEU A 248 -14.32 24.92 -8.06
C LEU A 248 -14.47 23.48 -7.55
N LEU A 249 -15.31 22.71 -8.22
CA LEU A 249 -15.37 21.26 -8.12
C LEU A 249 -14.90 20.65 -9.43
N LEU A 250 -13.88 19.83 -9.39
CA LEU A 250 -13.20 19.27 -10.55
C LEU A 250 -13.08 17.75 -10.41
N MET A 251 -13.38 17.02 -11.49
CA MET A 251 -13.16 15.58 -11.58
C MET A 251 -12.29 15.24 -12.78
N LEU A 252 -11.28 14.39 -12.56
CA LEU A 252 -10.46 13.79 -13.60
C LEU A 252 -10.86 12.33 -13.80
N PHE A 253 -11.16 11.97 -15.03
CA PHE A 253 -11.23 10.59 -15.49
C PHE A 253 -9.96 10.31 -16.29
N THR A 254 -9.01 9.59 -15.70
CA THR A 254 -7.70 9.33 -16.30
C THR A 254 -7.68 7.99 -16.99
N ASP A 255 -7.22 7.94 -18.24
CA ASP A 255 -7.03 6.68 -18.98
C ASP A 255 -6.00 5.80 -18.23
N VAL A 256 -6.37 4.57 -17.89
CA VAL A 256 -5.46 3.58 -17.28
C VAL A 256 -4.20 3.32 -18.09
N MET A 257 -4.26 3.55 -19.40
CA MET A 257 -3.11 3.46 -20.29
C MET A 257 -2.30 4.77 -20.36
N GLY A 258 -2.65 5.77 -19.56
CA GLY A 258 -1.91 7.04 -19.48
C GLY A 258 -1.98 7.91 -20.74
N ASN A 259 -3.05 7.82 -21.52
CA ASN A 259 -3.24 8.63 -22.74
C ASN A 259 -3.85 10.01 -22.47
N GLY A 260 -4.04 10.40 -21.20
CA GLY A 260 -4.61 11.68 -20.80
C GLY A 260 -5.80 11.56 -19.87
N SER A 261 -6.51 12.66 -19.64
CA SER A 261 -7.68 12.71 -18.77
C SER A 261 -8.84 13.49 -19.39
N TYR A 262 -10.07 13.00 -19.16
CA TYR A 262 -11.28 13.81 -19.30
C TYR A 262 -11.50 14.60 -18.02
N PHE A 263 -11.98 15.82 -18.16
CA PHE A 263 -12.29 16.75 -17.07
C PHE A 263 -13.76 17.07 -17.04
N VAL A 264 -14.35 17.09 -15.84
CA VAL A 264 -15.67 17.66 -15.59
C VAL A 264 -15.52 18.66 -14.44
N PHE A 265 -15.98 19.89 -14.63
CA PHE A 265 -15.76 20.97 -13.67
C PHE A 265 -16.97 21.90 -13.55
N TYR A 266 -17.23 22.35 -12.30
CA TYR A 266 -18.32 23.24 -11.96
C TYR A 266 -17.86 24.26 -10.90
N GLY A 267 -18.44 25.45 -10.93
CA GLY A 267 -18.22 26.51 -9.97
C GLY A 267 -17.82 27.84 -10.60
N PRO A 268 -17.82 28.93 -9.82
CA PRO A 268 -17.48 30.28 -10.30
C PRO A 268 -16.09 30.37 -10.96
N MET A 269 -15.17 29.46 -10.60
CA MET A 269 -13.81 29.43 -11.16
C MET A 269 -13.62 28.46 -12.33
N SER A 270 -14.69 27.94 -12.91
CA SER A 270 -14.62 27.02 -14.08
C SER A 270 -13.83 27.59 -15.27
N TYR A 271 -13.84 28.90 -15.46
CA TYR A 271 -13.10 29.57 -16.54
C TYR A 271 -11.59 29.28 -16.49
N VAL A 272 -11.01 29.09 -15.29
CA VAL A 272 -9.57 28.77 -15.15
C VAL A 272 -9.23 27.45 -15.85
N LEU A 273 -10.14 26.48 -15.78
CA LEU A 273 -9.97 25.18 -16.43
C LEU A 273 -10.09 25.30 -17.96
N SER A 274 -11.06 26.10 -18.44
CA SER A 274 -11.24 26.34 -19.87
C SER A 274 -10.01 26.94 -20.56
N GLU A 275 -9.23 27.73 -19.82
CA GLU A 275 -7.97 28.30 -20.33
C GLU A 275 -6.78 27.33 -20.18
N MET A 276 -6.84 26.38 -19.25
CA MET A 276 -5.71 25.53 -18.90
C MET A 276 -5.66 24.20 -19.67
N ILE A 277 -6.83 23.62 -19.99
CA ILE A 277 -6.93 22.30 -20.65
C ILE A 277 -6.78 22.46 -22.16
N GLU A 278 -6.15 21.46 -22.83
CA GLU A 278 -5.83 21.53 -24.26
C GLU A 278 -7.09 21.55 -25.15
N THR A 279 -8.08 20.73 -24.83
CA THR A 279 -9.30 20.64 -25.63
C THR A 279 -10.55 20.80 -24.75
N GLN A 280 -11.28 21.88 -24.95
CA GLN A 280 -12.60 22.06 -24.36
C GLN A 280 -13.65 21.28 -25.18
N ILE A 281 -14.45 20.44 -24.51
CA ILE A 281 -15.52 19.64 -25.13
C ILE A 281 -16.83 20.43 -25.09
N ASP A 282 -17.14 21.01 -23.93
CA ASP A 282 -18.28 21.91 -23.71
C ASP A 282 -17.98 22.85 -22.53
N GLU A 283 -18.99 23.62 -22.06
CA GLU A 283 -18.84 24.62 -21.00
C GLU A 283 -18.26 24.05 -19.69
N HIS A 284 -18.51 22.77 -19.38
CA HIS A 284 -18.16 22.13 -18.12
C HIS A 284 -17.31 20.88 -18.29
N SER A 285 -16.75 20.63 -19.46
CA SER A 285 -15.90 19.48 -19.69
C SER A 285 -14.84 19.71 -20.76
N GLY A 286 -13.75 18.96 -20.65
CA GLY A 286 -12.66 18.99 -21.59
C GLY A 286 -11.78 17.74 -21.54
N TYR A 287 -10.75 17.74 -22.35
CA TYR A 287 -9.76 16.66 -22.41
C TYR A 287 -8.36 17.24 -22.55
N ASP A 288 -7.39 16.65 -21.84
CA ASP A 288 -5.97 16.98 -21.99
C ASP A 288 -5.15 15.69 -22.05
N PRO A 289 -4.45 15.42 -23.16
CA PRO A 289 -3.63 14.22 -23.32
C PRO A 289 -2.37 14.23 -22.46
N ASN A 290 -1.97 15.39 -21.92
CA ASN A 290 -0.73 15.56 -21.17
C ASN A 290 -0.94 15.51 -19.66
N ILE A 291 -2.17 15.50 -19.16
CA ILE A 291 -2.48 15.49 -17.73
C ILE A 291 -3.03 14.12 -17.34
N ILE A 292 -2.25 13.36 -16.57
CA ILE A 292 -2.62 12.05 -16.02
C ILE A 292 -2.51 11.98 -14.50
N SER A 293 -2.01 13.05 -13.85
CA SER A 293 -1.82 13.10 -12.41
C SER A 293 -2.34 14.40 -11.80
N ARG A 294 -3.33 14.26 -10.92
CA ARG A 294 -3.84 15.37 -10.11
C ARG A 294 -2.74 16.07 -9.32
N LYS A 295 -1.89 15.28 -8.61
CA LYS A 295 -0.89 15.79 -7.68
C LYS A 295 0.33 16.40 -8.37
N GLN A 296 0.83 15.73 -9.42
CA GLN A 296 2.11 16.11 -10.03
C GLN A 296 1.96 17.12 -11.16
N GLN A 297 0.82 17.11 -11.87
CA GLN A 297 0.63 17.91 -13.07
C GLN A 297 -0.48 18.95 -12.95
N LEU A 298 -1.68 18.55 -12.50
CA LEU A 298 -2.83 19.44 -12.45
C LEU A 298 -2.73 20.46 -11.31
N LEU A 299 -2.54 19.99 -10.08
CA LEU A 299 -2.57 20.86 -8.89
C LEU A 299 -1.49 21.96 -8.91
N PRO A 300 -0.24 21.71 -9.33
CA PRO A 300 0.76 22.78 -9.46
C PRO A 300 0.38 23.85 -10.49
N LYS A 301 -0.12 23.44 -11.67
CA LYS A 301 -0.58 24.37 -12.71
C LYS A 301 -1.74 25.23 -12.23
N LEU A 302 -2.76 24.57 -11.66
CA LEU A 302 -3.94 25.26 -11.13
C LEU A 302 -3.58 26.24 -10.01
N SER A 303 -2.70 25.81 -9.09
CA SER A 303 -2.24 26.66 -7.99
C SER A 303 -1.46 27.89 -8.45
N ALA A 304 -0.66 27.75 -9.54
CA ALA A 304 0.08 28.86 -10.10
C ALA A 304 -0.87 29.93 -10.67
N ILE A 305 -1.85 29.50 -11.48
CA ILE A 305 -2.84 30.42 -12.08
C ILE A 305 -3.67 31.12 -10.99
N ILE A 306 -4.18 30.38 -10.00
CA ILE A 306 -5.04 30.93 -8.94
C ILE A 306 -4.29 31.93 -8.05
N LYS A 307 -3.00 31.80 -7.87
CA LYS A 307 -2.18 32.74 -7.08
C LYS A 307 -1.93 34.07 -7.79
N GLU A 308 -2.14 34.11 -9.09
CA GLU A 308 -2.04 35.33 -9.89
C GLU A 308 -3.36 36.12 -9.97
N LEU A 309 -4.47 35.51 -9.49
CA LEU A 309 -5.81 36.12 -9.37
C LEU A 309 -6.03 36.78 -8.00
#